data_74db88a5152bf3a2728771265afa515b
#
_entry.id   74db88a5152bf3a2728771265afa515b
#
_cell.length_a   1.000
_cell.length_b   1.000
_cell.length_c   1.000
_cell.angle_alpha   90.00
_cell.angle_beta   90.00
_cell.angle_gamma   90.00
#
_symmetry.space_group_name_H-M   'P 1'
#
loop_
_entity.id
_entity.type
_entity.pdbx_description
1 polymer ?
#
loop_
_entity_poly.entity_id
_entity_poly.type
_entity_poly.pdbx_seq_one_letter_code
_entity_poly.pdbx_strand_id
1 'polypeptide(L)'
;ERNQGNKVHGFCDGFRGLNQNIKEYFDQEHIDDGPGSLLKTSYDYVDIDRAVKNLGDYDRLYCICGNESMKSARDLALDDRVDTNIIGIAKTIFNDMPGLESIGFQTAVQELARYIDSAYIEASSTNSIVFLEVPGRHNSGLTTHAGLARNSKITNVITPSTRGDYRTSIEYSYGNRGYAVVVISEMCEYDYLITSLSVKAKVITPGYLIGAVDPCTYDSILAERMVREAFNHAQEHRDFIKGATNIMPFKDYLRIV
;
A
#
# COMPACT_ATOMS: atom_id res chain seq x y z
N GLU A 1 -12.41 18.64 -10.04
CA GLU A 1 -12.05 20.09 -10.07
C GLU A 1 -12.08 20.66 -11.46
N ARG A 2 -11.50 19.99 -12.41
CA ARG A 2 -11.32 20.45 -13.79
C ARG A 2 -12.63 20.72 -14.54
N ASN A 3 -13.64 19.87 -14.38
CA ASN A 3 -14.98 20.09 -14.96
C ASN A 3 -15.66 21.37 -14.45
N GLN A 4 -15.08 22.05 -13.47
CA GLN A 4 -15.51 23.34 -12.91
C GLN A 4 -14.64 24.51 -13.36
N GLY A 5 -13.76 24.33 -14.37
CA GLY A 5 -12.89 25.37 -14.91
C GLY A 5 -11.57 25.58 -14.14
N ASN A 6 -11.25 24.69 -13.19
CA ASN A 6 -9.99 24.76 -12.44
C ASN A 6 -8.80 24.31 -13.29
N LYS A 7 -7.63 24.95 -13.08
CA LYS A 7 -6.37 24.52 -13.66
C LYS A 7 -5.73 23.47 -12.73
N VAL A 8 -5.36 22.33 -13.28
CA VAL A 8 -4.76 21.23 -12.52
C VAL A 8 -3.35 20.96 -13.03
N HIS A 9 -2.37 20.99 -12.12
CA HIS A 9 -0.99 20.61 -12.39
C HIS A 9 -0.63 19.39 -11.54
N GLY A 10 0.20 18.49 -12.08
CA GLY A 10 0.80 17.40 -11.34
C GLY A 10 2.28 17.64 -11.10
N PHE A 11 2.74 17.55 -9.87
CA PHE A 11 4.17 17.54 -9.57
C PHE A 11 4.76 16.18 -9.88
N CYS A 12 5.73 16.13 -10.80
CA CYS A 12 6.38 14.89 -11.21
C CYS A 12 7.29 14.36 -10.10
N ASP A 13 7.42 13.04 -10.00
CA ASP A 13 8.25 12.39 -8.97
C ASP A 13 7.87 12.78 -7.52
N GLY A 14 6.60 13.04 -7.24
CA GLY A 14 6.10 13.32 -5.88
C GLY A 14 6.73 14.57 -5.24
N PHE A 15 7.21 14.48 -3.99
CA PHE A 15 7.82 15.63 -3.29
C PHE A 15 9.13 16.13 -3.90
N ARG A 16 9.85 15.29 -4.66
CA ARG A 16 11.01 15.78 -5.44
C ARG A 16 10.56 16.85 -6.43
N GLY A 17 9.49 16.58 -7.18
CA GLY A 17 8.94 17.53 -8.13
C GLY A 17 8.41 18.81 -7.47
N LEU A 18 7.75 18.68 -6.32
CA LEU A 18 7.34 19.85 -5.53
C LEU A 18 8.55 20.70 -5.09
N ASN A 19 9.58 20.05 -4.53
CA ASN A 19 10.81 20.74 -4.08
C ASN A 19 11.55 21.44 -5.22
N GLN A 20 11.53 20.87 -6.43
CA GLN A 20 12.24 21.39 -7.61
C GLN A 20 11.35 22.20 -8.55
N ASN A 21 10.05 22.33 -8.24
CA ASN A 21 9.02 22.97 -9.10
C ASN A 21 8.90 22.32 -10.49
N ILE A 22 9.09 20.98 -10.55
CA ILE A 22 8.91 20.19 -11.76
C ILE A 22 7.46 19.72 -11.82
N LYS A 23 6.70 20.24 -12.75
CA LYS A 23 5.26 19.98 -12.87
C LYS A 23 4.81 19.91 -14.31
N GLU A 24 3.74 19.17 -14.53
CA GLU A 24 3.05 19.04 -15.81
C GLU A 24 1.62 19.55 -15.69
N TYR A 25 1.11 20.12 -16.77
CA TYR A 25 -0.29 20.50 -16.88
C TYR A 25 -1.11 19.29 -17.33
N PHE A 26 -2.15 18.95 -16.57
CA PHE A 26 -3.06 17.88 -16.96
C PHE A 26 -4.14 18.40 -17.89
N ASP A 27 -4.18 17.85 -19.12
CA ASP A 27 -5.31 17.96 -20.04
C ASP A 27 -6.06 16.62 -20.19
N GLN A 28 -7.18 16.58 -20.92
CA GLN A 28 -8.03 15.38 -20.95
C GLN A 28 -7.40 14.19 -21.69
N GLU A 29 -6.33 14.42 -22.45
CA GLU A 29 -5.66 13.39 -23.24
C GLU A 29 -4.69 12.54 -22.42
N HIS A 30 -4.36 12.97 -21.18
CA HIS A 30 -3.39 12.33 -20.30
C HIS A 30 -4.00 11.42 -19.22
N ILE A 31 -5.23 10.97 -19.39
CA ILE A 31 -5.82 10.01 -18.44
C ILE A 31 -5.39 8.61 -18.84
N ASP A 32 -4.49 8.03 -18.04
CA ASP A 32 -4.12 6.63 -18.09
C ASP A 32 -4.67 5.96 -16.83
N ASP A 33 -5.52 4.94 -17.02
CA ASP A 33 -6.13 4.13 -15.95
C ASP A 33 -5.38 2.81 -15.71
N GLY A 34 -4.21 2.65 -16.33
CA GLY A 34 -3.31 1.52 -16.13
C GLY A 34 -2.60 1.51 -14.77
N PRO A 35 -1.83 0.43 -14.50
CA PRO A 35 -1.07 0.32 -13.26
C PRO A 35 0.09 1.29 -13.20
N GLY A 36 0.48 1.67 -11.97
CA GLY A 36 1.61 2.57 -11.75
C GLY A 36 1.20 3.99 -11.37
N SER A 37 2.04 4.95 -11.72
CA SER A 37 1.81 6.37 -11.48
C SER A 37 2.23 7.20 -12.69
N LEU A 38 1.29 7.88 -13.30
CA LEU A 38 1.52 8.79 -14.42
C LEU A 38 2.56 9.87 -14.08
N LEU A 39 2.48 10.44 -12.90
CA LEU A 39 3.41 11.45 -12.39
C LEU A 39 4.71 10.86 -11.82
N LYS A 40 4.86 9.53 -11.82
CA LYS A 40 5.94 8.83 -11.14
C LYS A 40 5.94 9.06 -9.62
N THR A 41 6.96 8.58 -8.94
CA THR A 41 7.09 8.68 -7.47
C THR A 41 8.54 8.86 -7.07
N SER A 42 8.77 9.39 -5.86
CA SER A 42 10.09 9.40 -5.21
C SER A 42 9.97 9.05 -3.73
N TYR A 43 11.11 8.80 -3.10
CA TYR A 43 11.23 8.65 -1.64
C TYR A 43 11.68 9.94 -0.96
N ASP A 44 11.69 11.07 -1.68
CA ASP A 44 12.12 12.35 -1.13
C ASP A 44 11.11 12.88 -0.11
N TYR A 45 11.62 13.43 0.96
CA TYR A 45 10.83 14.22 1.91
C TYR A 45 10.58 15.62 1.35
N VAL A 46 9.56 16.28 1.87
CA VAL A 46 9.29 17.66 1.53
C VAL A 46 10.36 18.58 2.13
N ASP A 47 10.83 19.53 1.31
CA ASP A 47 11.60 20.69 1.74
C ASP A 47 10.61 21.83 1.92
N ILE A 48 10.28 22.18 3.16
CA ILE A 48 9.23 23.14 3.49
C ILE A 48 9.50 24.51 2.86
N ASP A 49 10.72 25.01 2.92
CA ASP A 49 11.08 26.34 2.40
C ASP A 49 10.87 26.44 0.88
N ARG A 50 11.22 25.37 0.17
CA ARG A 50 10.99 25.27 -1.28
C ARG A 50 9.50 25.07 -1.60
N ALA A 51 8.83 24.23 -0.82
CA ALA A 51 7.42 23.94 -1.02
C ALA A 51 6.55 25.18 -0.80
N VAL A 52 6.77 25.97 0.24
CA VAL A 52 6.09 27.27 0.48
C VAL A 52 6.20 28.16 -0.75
N LYS A 53 7.42 28.30 -1.29
CA LYS A 53 7.65 29.12 -2.49
C LYS A 53 6.93 28.57 -3.73
N ASN A 54 6.93 27.25 -3.90
CA ASN A 54 6.42 26.59 -5.11
C ASN A 54 4.89 26.39 -5.08
N LEU A 55 4.27 26.48 -3.89
CA LEU A 55 2.83 26.37 -3.68
C LEU A 55 2.09 27.72 -3.64
N GLY A 56 2.79 28.85 -3.62
CA GLY A 56 2.21 30.17 -3.39
C GLY A 56 1.02 30.57 -4.28
N ASP A 57 0.88 29.95 -5.46
CA ASP A 57 -0.20 30.25 -6.42
C ASP A 57 -1.29 29.15 -6.45
N TYR A 58 -1.24 28.17 -5.55
CA TYR A 58 -2.17 27.05 -5.54
C TYR A 58 -3.16 27.14 -4.37
N ASP A 59 -4.45 27.01 -4.69
CA ASP A 59 -5.50 26.92 -3.66
C ASP A 59 -5.45 25.61 -2.89
N ARG A 60 -5.07 24.52 -3.58
CA ARG A 60 -5.12 23.15 -3.03
C ARG A 60 -3.98 22.29 -3.53
N LEU A 61 -3.44 21.45 -2.65
CA LEU A 61 -2.52 20.37 -2.97
C LEU A 61 -3.11 19.01 -2.54
N TYR A 62 -3.31 18.11 -3.48
CA TYR A 62 -3.72 16.73 -3.21
C TYR A 62 -2.49 15.83 -3.13
N CYS A 63 -2.25 15.23 -1.97
CA CYS A 63 -1.17 14.29 -1.70
C CYS A 63 -1.72 12.86 -1.66
N ILE A 64 -1.64 12.13 -2.78
CA ILE A 64 -2.07 10.72 -2.87
C ILE A 64 -0.86 9.84 -2.54
N CYS A 65 -0.73 9.38 -1.31
CA CYS A 65 0.53 8.79 -0.87
C CYS A 65 0.39 7.82 0.32
N GLY A 66 1.48 7.08 0.58
CA GLY A 66 1.60 6.18 1.72
C GLY A 66 2.04 6.89 2.99
N ASN A 67 2.23 6.11 4.06
CA ASN A 67 2.45 6.59 5.42
C ASN A 67 3.61 7.59 5.52
N GLU A 68 4.80 7.28 4.98
CA GLU A 68 5.97 8.17 5.11
C GLU A 68 5.78 9.51 4.39
N SER A 69 5.25 9.49 3.17
CA SER A 69 4.96 10.73 2.44
C SER A 69 3.80 11.51 3.06
N MET A 70 2.88 10.83 3.75
CA MET A 70 1.79 11.51 4.48
C MET A 70 2.31 12.29 5.69
N LYS A 71 3.41 11.86 6.30
CA LYS A 71 4.11 12.65 7.33
C LYS A 71 4.64 13.97 6.75
N SER A 72 5.23 13.92 5.56
CA SER A 72 5.66 15.14 4.85
C SER A 72 4.48 16.06 4.48
N ALA A 73 3.35 15.49 4.05
CA ALA A 73 2.13 16.28 3.79
C ALA A 73 1.58 16.93 5.06
N ARG A 74 1.67 16.22 6.21
CA ARG A 74 1.31 16.76 7.52
C ARG A 74 2.21 17.95 7.90
N ASP A 75 3.52 17.83 7.69
CA ASP A 75 4.47 18.90 8.02
C ASP A 75 4.17 20.16 7.20
N LEU A 76 3.77 20.01 5.92
CA LEU A 76 3.25 21.11 5.11
C LEU A 76 1.96 21.70 5.68
N ALA A 77 0.99 20.85 6.03
CA ALA A 77 -0.32 21.29 6.53
C ALA A 77 -0.26 22.02 7.89
N LEU A 78 0.81 21.82 8.64
CA LEU A 78 1.01 22.42 9.96
C LEU A 78 2.00 23.60 9.97
N ASP A 79 2.59 23.94 8.83
CA ASP A 79 3.48 25.10 8.71
C ASP A 79 2.66 26.37 8.41
N ASP A 80 2.74 27.34 9.30
CA ASP A 80 1.95 28.59 9.25
C ASP A 80 2.24 29.45 7.98
N ARG A 81 3.29 29.15 7.23
CA ARG A 81 3.65 29.85 5.98
C ARG A 81 2.94 29.26 4.76
N VAL A 82 2.24 28.13 4.91
CA VAL A 82 1.55 27.44 3.81
C VAL A 82 0.08 27.86 3.79
N ASP A 83 -0.29 28.71 2.85
CA ASP A 83 -1.68 29.12 2.63
C ASP A 83 -2.49 28.10 1.81
N THR A 84 -1.81 27.24 1.05
CA THR A 84 -2.41 26.19 0.25
C THR A 84 -3.12 25.16 1.13
N ASN A 85 -4.37 24.82 0.82
CA ASN A 85 -5.10 23.75 1.53
C ASN A 85 -4.49 22.38 1.19
N ILE A 86 -3.99 21.67 2.17
CA ILE A 86 -3.34 20.35 1.99
C ILE A 86 -4.36 19.23 2.22
N ILE A 87 -4.55 18.40 1.21
CA ILE A 87 -5.50 17.28 1.23
C ILE A 87 -4.73 15.96 1.02
N GLY A 88 -4.68 15.13 2.04
CA GLY A 88 -4.14 13.78 1.96
C GLY A 88 -5.19 12.78 1.45
N ILE A 89 -4.77 11.85 0.59
CA ILE A 89 -5.58 10.69 0.19
C ILE A 89 -4.76 9.44 0.51
N ALA A 90 -5.28 8.60 1.40
CA ALA A 90 -4.57 7.42 1.87
C ALA A 90 -4.41 6.36 0.75
N LYS A 91 -3.18 6.08 0.34
CA LYS A 91 -2.83 5.11 -0.69
C LYS A 91 -1.60 4.31 -0.26
N THR A 92 -1.80 3.06 0.15
CA THR A 92 -0.73 2.10 0.45
C THR A 92 -1.23 0.67 0.29
N ILE A 93 -0.38 -0.20 -0.24
CA ILE A 93 -0.70 -1.64 -0.32
C ILE A 93 -0.67 -2.33 1.06
N PHE A 94 -0.09 -1.70 2.07
CA PHE A 94 0.07 -2.29 3.41
C PHE A 94 -1.11 -1.97 4.34
N ASN A 95 -1.94 -1.00 4.01
CA ASN A 95 -3.00 -0.48 4.90
C ASN A 95 -2.48 -0.14 6.31
N ASP A 96 -1.32 0.51 6.36
CA ASP A 96 -0.50 0.76 7.55
C ASP A 96 -0.63 2.20 8.09
N MET A 97 -1.58 2.97 7.58
CA MET A 97 -1.84 4.33 8.05
C MET A 97 -2.76 4.29 9.28
N PRO A 98 -2.33 4.83 10.43
CA PRO A 98 -3.10 4.76 11.67
C PRO A 98 -4.53 5.31 11.51
N GLY A 99 -5.54 4.47 11.80
CA GLY A 99 -6.95 4.87 11.76
C GLY A 99 -7.53 5.15 10.36
N LEU A 100 -6.79 4.87 9.28
CA LEU A 100 -7.21 5.11 7.91
C LEU A 100 -7.11 3.84 7.07
N GLU A 101 -8.18 3.48 6.40
CA GLU A 101 -8.16 2.47 5.34
C GLU A 101 -7.73 3.11 4.02
N SER A 102 -6.89 2.41 3.24
CA SER A 102 -6.20 2.97 2.08
C SER A 102 -6.54 2.27 0.77
N ILE A 103 -6.37 2.97 -0.35
CA ILE A 103 -6.43 2.43 -1.70
C ILE A 103 -5.20 1.54 -1.94
N GLY A 104 -5.39 0.43 -2.67
CA GLY A 104 -4.33 -0.48 -3.13
C GLY A 104 -4.17 -1.73 -2.29
N PHE A 105 -4.70 -1.77 -1.07
CA PHE A 105 -4.61 -2.94 -0.21
C PHE A 105 -5.37 -4.15 -0.77
N GLN A 106 -6.60 -3.96 -1.25
CA GLN A 106 -7.42 -5.06 -1.77
C GLN A 106 -6.85 -5.63 -3.07
N THR A 107 -6.27 -4.78 -3.92
CA THR A 107 -5.53 -5.22 -5.10
C THR A 107 -4.35 -6.11 -4.73
N ALA A 108 -3.56 -5.71 -3.75
CA ALA A 108 -2.41 -6.48 -3.28
C ALA A 108 -2.84 -7.82 -2.65
N VAL A 109 -3.92 -7.84 -1.87
CA VAL A 109 -4.50 -9.09 -1.31
C VAL A 109 -4.99 -10.02 -2.44
N GLN A 110 -5.68 -9.48 -3.45
CA GLN A 110 -6.14 -10.26 -4.60
C GLN A 110 -4.97 -10.86 -5.38
N GLU A 111 -3.90 -10.10 -5.59
CA GLU A 111 -2.74 -10.61 -6.30
C GLU A 111 -1.98 -11.66 -5.48
N LEU A 112 -1.81 -11.46 -4.17
CA LEU A 112 -1.27 -12.49 -3.30
C LEU A 112 -2.09 -13.78 -3.29
N ALA A 113 -3.41 -13.69 -3.39
CA ALA A 113 -4.26 -14.86 -3.53
C ALA A 113 -3.95 -15.67 -4.79
N ARG A 114 -3.58 -15.02 -5.90
CA ARG A 114 -3.11 -15.69 -7.13
C ARG A 114 -1.75 -16.38 -6.93
N TYR A 115 -0.81 -15.72 -6.22
CA TYR A 115 0.46 -16.35 -5.86
C TYR A 115 0.28 -17.56 -4.95
N ILE A 116 -0.67 -17.52 -4.01
CA ILE A 116 -1.01 -18.69 -3.15
C ILE A 116 -1.59 -19.81 -4.03
N ASP A 117 -2.48 -19.50 -4.98
CA ASP A 117 -3.02 -20.50 -5.91
C ASP A 117 -1.90 -21.16 -6.72
N SER A 118 -0.94 -20.39 -7.22
CA SER A 118 0.23 -20.90 -7.96
C SER A 118 1.16 -21.71 -7.05
N ALA A 119 1.44 -21.24 -5.84
CA ALA A 119 2.25 -21.95 -4.85
C ALA A 119 1.62 -23.29 -4.46
N TYR A 120 0.30 -23.34 -4.32
CA TYR A 120 -0.44 -24.58 -4.06
C TYR A 120 -0.30 -25.59 -5.21
N ILE A 121 -0.47 -25.13 -6.47
CA ILE A 121 -0.30 -25.99 -7.66
C ILE A 121 1.14 -26.50 -7.73
N GLU A 122 2.12 -25.64 -7.54
CA GLU A 122 3.54 -26.01 -7.55
C GLU A 122 3.84 -27.04 -6.46
N ALA A 123 3.43 -26.77 -5.21
CA ALA A 123 3.67 -27.67 -4.08
C ALA A 123 3.05 -29.05 -4.30
N SER A 124 1.75 -29.09 -4.69
CA SER A 124 1.01 -30.34 -4.86
C SER A 124 1.46 -31.16 -6.07
N SER A 125 1.89 -30.50 -7.16
CA SER A 125 2.34 -31.17 -8.38
C SER A 125 3.76 -31.72 -8.26
N THR A 126 4.60 -31.10 -7.45
CA THR A 126 6.04 -31.46 -7.33
C THR A 126 6.36 -32.15 -6.00
N ASN A 127 5.36 -32.47 -5.18
CA ASN A 127 5.53 -33.06 -3.84
C ASN A 127 6.56 -32.25 -3.03
N SER A 128 6.33 -30.97 -2.86
CA SER A 128 7.28 -30.07 -2.22
C SER A 128 6.64 -29.20 -1.14
N ILE A 129 7.50 -28.57 -0.33
CA ILE A 129 7.12 -27.52 0.61
C ILE A 129 7.41 -26.17 -0.06
N VAL A 130 6.42 -25.28 -0.09
CA VAL A 130 6.55 -23.94 -0.67
C VAL A 130 6.24 -22.87 0.37
N PHE A 131 7.17 -21.96 0.56
CA PHE A 131 6.99 -20.75 1.35
C PHE A 131 6.71 -19.59 0.40
N LEU A 132 5.63 -18.86 0.66
CA LEU A 132 5.34 -17.58 0.02
C LEU A 132 5.65 -16.46 1.03
N GLU A 133 6.73 -15.74 0.80
CA GLU A 133 7.10 -14.58 1.60
C GLU A 133 6.29 -13.36 1.14
N VAL A 134 5.59 -12.74 2.08
CA VAL A 134 4.71 -11.61 1.84
C VAL A 134 5.32 -10.33 2.39
N PRO A 135 5.48 -9.27 1.59
CA PRO A 135 5.99 -8.00 2.08
C PRO A 135 5.04 -7.39 3.11
N GLY A 136 5.59 -6.79 4.16
CA GLY A 136 4.78 -6.29 5.29
C GLY A 136 5.33 -5.04 5.95
N ARG A 137 6.62 -4.70 5.74
CA ARG A 137 7.31 -3.59 6.41
C ARG A 137 7.11 -3.62 7.93
N HIS A 138 6.07 -2.93 8.41
CA HIS A 138 5.79 -2.75 9.84
C HIS A 138 4.53 -3.46 10.31
N ASN A 139 3.77 -4.09 9.40
CA ASN A 139 2.60 -4.87 9.75
C ASN A 139 2.44 -6.12 8.88
N SER A 140 1.71 -7.09 9.37
CA SER A 140 1.43 -8.36 8.69
C SER A 140 0.00 -8.43 8.13
N GLY A 141 -0.63 -7.30 7.89
CA GLY A 141 -2.00 -7.22 7.38
C GLY A 141 -2.17 -7.97 6.05
N LEU A 142 -1.25 -7.75 5.10
CA LEU A 142 -1.26 -8.48 3.81
C LEU A 142 -1.15 -9.98 4.00
N THR A 143 -0.21 -10.47 4.81
CA THR A 143 0.00 -11.88 5.10
C THR A 143 -1.26 -12.52 5.67
N THR A 144 -1.89 -11.87 6.63
CA THR A 144 -3.11 -12.36 7.29
C THR A 144 -4.28 -12.41 6.30
N HIS A 145 -4.53 -11.33 5.55
CA HIS A 145 -5.67 -11.27 4.63
C HIS A 145 -5.50 -12.22 3.42
N ALA A 146 -4.28 -12.34 2.89
CA ALA A 146 -3.99 -13.30 1.83
C ALA A 146 -4.21 -14.76 2.31
N GLY A 147 -3.75 -15.06 3.52
CA GLY A 147 -3.99 -16.35 4.16
C GLY A 147 -5.48 -16.65 4.35
N LEU A 148 -6.27 -15.70 4.84
CA LEU A 148 -7.72 -15.84 4.98
C LEU A 148 -8.41 -16.06 3.62
N ALA A 149 -7.99 -15.32 2.59
CA ALA A 149 -8.57 -15.41 1.24
C ALA A 149 -8.37 -16.81 0.60
N ARG A 150 -7.37 -17.58 1.01
CA ARG A 150 -7.02 -18.92 0.47
C ARG A 150 -6.78 -19.95 1.55
N ASN A 151 -7.46 -19.85 2.67
CA ASN A 151 -7.24 -20.69 3.85
C ASN A 151 -7.27 -22.21 3.55
N SER A 152 -8.09 -22.68 2.63
CA SER A 152 -8.18 -24.11 2.27
C SER A 152 -6.95 -24.65 1.50
N LYS A 153 -6.09 -23.77 0.97
CA LYS A 153 -4.91 -24.14 0.16
C LYS A 153 -3.61 -24.04 0.91
N ILE A 154 -3.62 -23.50 2.09
CA ILE A 154 -2.42 -23.25 2.90
C ILE A 154 -2.35 -24.16 4.12
N THR A 155 -1.14 -24.40 4.60
CA THR A 155 -0.87 -25.16 5.82
C THR A 155 -0.76 -24.23 7.02
N ASN A 156 0.02 -23.15 6.89
CA ASN A 156 0.26 -22.17 7.94
C ASN A 156 0.28 -20.75 7.42
N VAL A 157 -0.18 -19.82 8.25
CA VAL A 157 0.09 -18.37 8.14
C VAL A 157 1.00 -18.00 9.30
N ILE A 158 2.19 -17.45 8.97
CA ILE A 158 3.21 -17.10 9.96
C ILE A 158 3.44 -15.60 9.94
N THR A 159 3.21 -14.97 11.09
CA THR A 159 3.42 -13.55 11.32
C THR A 159 4.15 -13.35 12.64
N PRO A 160 4.74 -12.17 12.92
CA PRO A 160 5.39 -11.90 14.20
C PRO A 160 4.50 -12.11 15.43
N SER A 161 3.18 -12.01 15.26
CA SER A 161 2.19 -12.20 16.34
C SER A 161 1.69 -13.64 16.49
N THR A 162 1.86 -14.49 15.47
CA THR A 162 1.42 -15.88 15.56
C THR A 162 2.41 -16.72 16.38
N ARG A 163 1.90 -17.76 17.06
CA ARG A 163 2.69 -18.69 17.86
C ARG A 163 2.27 -20.11 17.50
N GLY A 164 3.24 -21.03 17.47
CA GLY A 164 2.97 -22.42 17.19
C GLY A 164 4.22 -23.24 16.85
N ASP A 165 4.09 -24.54 16.87
CA ASP A 165 5.10 -25.47 16.34
C ASP A 165 4.87 -25.62 14.83
N TYR A 166 5.40 -24.67 14.06
CA TYR A 166 5.24 -24.65 12.61
C TYR A 166 5.96 -25.80 11.93
N ARG A 167 7.12 -26.20 12.44
CA ARG A 167 7.88 -27.33 11.90
C ARG A 167 7.04 -28.60 11.90
N THR A 168 6.52 -29.00 13.04
CA THR A 168 5.69 -30.19 13.17
C THR A 168 4.43 -30.08 12.28
N SER A 169 3.78 -28.96 12.25
CA SER A 169 2.60 -28.73 11.38
C SER A 169 2.92 -28.90 9.88
N ILE A 170 4.03 -28.34 9.43
CA ILE A 170 4.47 -28.39 8.03
C ILE A 170 4.87 -29.84 7.67
N GLU A 171 5.67 -30.50 8.51
CA GLU A 171 6.11 -31.86 8.27
C GLU A 171 4.92 -32.87 8.31
N TYR A 172 3.95 -32.65 9.20
CA TYR A 172 2.71 -33.42 9.23
C TYR A 172 1.89 -33.27 7.94
N SER A 173 1.72 -32.04 7.47
CA SER A 173 1.03 -31.77 6.20
C SER A 173 1.75 -32.44 5.02
N TYR A 174 3.07 -32.28 4.97
CA TYR A 174 3.89 -32.92 3.92
C TYR A 174 3.80 -34.44 3.98
N GLY A 175 3.93 -35.04 5.15
CA GLY A 175 3.84 -36.51 5.33
C GLY A 175 2.49 -37.09 4.89
N ASN A 176 1.39 -36.36 5.13
CA ASN A 176 0.04 -36.85 4.84
C ASN A 176 -0.45 -36.53 3.42
N ARG A 177 -0.04 -35.40 2.86
CA ARG A 177 -0.55 -34.86 1.56
C ARG A 177 0.51 -34.88 0.48
N GLY A 178 1.77 -35.08 0.80
CA GLY A 178 2.91 -34.92 -0.09
C GLY A 178 3.34 -33.47 -0.32
N TYR A 179 2.66 -32.48 0.28
CA TYR A 179 3.00 -31.07 0.11
C TYR A 179 2.61 -30.22 1.33
N ALA A 180 3.21 -29.04 1.42
CA ALA A 180 2.78 -27.99 2.33
C ALA A 180 2.96 -26.61 1.68
N VAL A 181 2.06 -25.67 1.98
CA VAL A 181 2.13 -24.26 1.56
C VAL A 181 2.10 -23.38 2.80
N VAL A 182 3.10 -22.53 2.94
CA VAL A 182 3.27 -21.64 4.08
C VAL A 182 3.27 -20.20 3.57
N VAL A 183 2.37 -19.38 4.09
CA VAL A 183 2.35 -17.93 3.83
C VAL A 183 3.01 -17.25 5.02
N ILE A 184 4.09 -16.55 4.79
CA ILE A 184 4.93 -15.98 5.85
C ILE A 184 5.22 -14.51 5.62
N SER A 185 5.19 -13.71 6.69
CA SER A 185 5.56 -12.30 6.64
C SER A 185 7.08 -12.14 6.52
N GLU A 186 7.54 -11.21 5.67
CA GLU A 186 8.96 -10.81 5.58
C GLU A 186 9.55 -10.34 6.91
N MET A 187 8.69 -10.00 7.88
CA MET A 187 9.10 -9.60 9.23
C MET A 187 9.53 -10.76 10.12
N CYS A 188 9.36 -12.00 9.65
CA CYS A 188 9.71 -13.20 10.39
C CYS A 188 11.07 -13.72 9.97
N GLU A 189 11.94 -14.02 10.93
CA GLU A 189 13.15 -14.80 10.68
C GLU A 189 12.76 -16.28 10.50
N TYR A 190 12.89 -16.81 9.29
CA TYR A 190 12.43 -18.15 8.98
C TYR A 190 13.51 -19.10 8.41
N ASP A 191 14.73 -18.64 8.24
CA ASP A 191 15.84 -19.46 7.74
C ASP A 191 16.07 -20.69 8.59
N TYR A 192 16.00 -20.54 9.92
CA TYR A 192 16.10 -21.68 10.83
C TYR A 192 14.95 -22.69 10.62
N LEU A 193 13.74 -22.21 10.41
CA LEU A 193 12.60 -23.09 10.14
C LEU A 193 12.82 -23.88 8.86
N ILE A 194 13.20 -23.22 7.76
CA ILE A 194 13.45 -23.87 6.46
C ILE A 194 14.57 -24.91 6.58
N THR A 195 15.70 -24.55 7.21
CA THR A 195 16.85 -25.46 7.34
C THR A 195 16.58 -26.64 8.28
N SER A 196 15.61 -26.51 9.18
CA SER A 196 15.22 -27.58 10.12
C SER A 196 14.26 -28.62 9.52
N LEU A 197 13.69 -28.35 8.33
CA LEU A 197 12.75 -29.27 7.67
C LEU A 197 13.50 -30.50 7.09
N SER A 198 12.82 -31.64 7.11
CA SER A 198 13.34 -32.89 6.54
C SER A 198 13.43 -32.91 5.01
N VAL A 199 12.72 -31.98 4.37
CA VAL A 199 12.64 -31.85 2.91
C VAL A 199 12.97 -30.41 2.51
N LYS A 200 13.71 -30.27 1.39
CA LYS A 200 14.06 -28.95 0.86
C LYS A 200 12.81 -28.14 0.49
N ALA A 201 12.67 -26.96 1.08
CA ALA A 201 11.61 -26.04 0.76
C ALA A 201 11.99 -25.09 -0.39
N LYS A 202 10.99 -24.65 -1.15
CA LYS A 202 11.09 -23.56 -2.12
C LYS A 202 10.57 -22.27 -1.50
N VAL A 203 11.23 -21.15 -1.77
CA VAL A 203 10.76 -19.82 -1.33
C VAL A 203 10.38 -19.01 -2.56
N ILE A 204 9.19 -18.42 -2.53
CA ILE A 204 8.66 -17.50 -3.54
C ILE A 204 8.50 -16.14 -2.87
N THR A 205 9.15 -15.12 -3.41
CA THR A 205 9.13 -13.75 -2.90
C THR A 205 8.64 -12.80 -4.00
N PRO A 206 7.32 -12.55 -4.12
CA PRO A 206 6.79 -11.63 -5.13
C PRO A 206 7.20 -10.18 -4.88
N GLY A 207 7.52 -9.83 -3.64
CA GLY A 207 7.93 -8.49 -3.25
C GLY A 207 6.90 -7.43 -3.65
N TYR A 208 7.38 -6.30 -4.18
CA TYR A 208 6.54 -5.18 -4.59
C TYR A 208 5.77 -5.40 -5.90
N LEU A 209 6.00 -6.49 -6.62
CA LEU A 209 5.26 -6.80 -7.85
C LEU A 209 3.75 -6.92 -7.60
N ILE A 210 3.34 -7.26 -6.38
CA ILE A 210 1.93 -7.33 -5.99
C ILE A 210 1.18 -6.00 -6.08
N GLY A 211 1.90 -4.89 -6.10
CA GLY A 211 1.34 -3.54 -6.27
C GLY A 211 1.54 -2.96 -7.67
N ALA A 212 2.15 -3.72 -8.58
CA ALA A 212 2.45 -3.29 -9.96
C ALA A 212 1.53 -3.98 -10.97
N VAL A 213 0.25 -4.12 -10.63
CA VAL A 213 -0.81 -4.78 -11.41
C VAL A 213 -2.01 -3.84 -11.53
N ASP A 214 -2.89 -4.14 -12.49
CA ASP A 214 -4.14 -3.41 -12.63
C ASP A 214 -4.94 -3.42 -11.33
N PRO A 215 -5.54 -2.29 -10.92
CA PRO A 215 -6.31 -2.22 -9.70
C PRO A 215 -7.53 -3.16 -9.79
N CYS A 216 -7.83 -3.82 -8.69
CA CYS A 216 -9.08 -4.58 -8.61
C CYS A 216 -10.28 -3.63 -8.61
N THR A 217 -11.45 -4.14 -9.01
CA THR A 217 -12.68 -3.34 -9.11
C THR A 217 -13.01 -2.58 -7.82
N TYR A 218 -12.73 -3.19 -6.65
CA TYR A 218 -12.94 -2.54 -5.36
C TYR A 218 -12.08 -1.29 -5.21
N ASP A 219 -10.78 -1.40 -5.46
CA ASP A 219 -9.85 -0.27 -5.32
C ASP A 219 -10.11 0.83 -6.37
N SER A 220 -10.52 0.46 -7.60
CA SER A 220 -10.92 1.44 -8.63
C SER A 220 -12.13 2.27 -8.19
N ILE A 221 -13.20 1.61 -7.69
CA ILE A 221 -14.38 2.30 -7.17
C ILE A 221 -14.04 3.12 -5.92
N LEU A 222 -13.22 2.57 -5.03
CA LEU A 222 -12.78 3.25 -3.82
C LEU A 222 -11.98 4.51 -4.14
N ALA A 223 -11.06 4.45 -5.10
CA ALA A 223 -10.24 5.58 -5.53
C ALA A 223 -11.10 6.74 -6.03
N GLU A 224 -12.05 6.47 -6.93
CA GLU A 224 -12.97 7.49 -7.44
C GLU A 224 -13.81 8.10 -6.32
N ARG A 225 -14.37 7.26 -5.44
CA ARG A 225 -15.17 7.72 -4.30
C ARG A 225 -14.36 8.61 -3.36
N MET A 226 -13.17 8.18 -2.97
CA MET A 226 -12.31 8.93 -2.04
C MET A 226 -11.92 10.29 -2.63
N VAL A 227 -11.56 10.35 -3.90
CA VAL A 227 -11.20 11.62 -4.55
C VAL A 227 -12.41 12.56 -4.62
N ARG A 228 -13.59 12.06 -4.98
CA ARG A 228 -14.83 12.85 -5.04
C ARG A 228 -15.23 13.39 -3.67
N GLU A 229 -15.17 12.53 -2.64
CA GLU A 229 -15.48 12.92 -1.27
C GLU A 229 -14.45 13.92 -0.71
N ALA A 230 -13.15 13.72 -0.99
CA ALA A 230 -12.10 14.66 -0.61
C ALA A 230 -12.28 16.03 -1.29
N PHE A 231 -12.61 16.04 -2.58
CA PHE A 231 -12.90 17.26 -3.31
C PHE A 231 -14.10 18.04 -2.71
N ASN A 232 -15.19 17.36 -2.43
CA ASN A 232 -16.38 17.99 -1.85
C ASN A 232 -16.08 18.53 -0.44
N HIS A 233 -15.40 17.74 0.41
CA HIS A 233 -15.04 18.15 1.77
C HIS A 233 -14.09 19.35 1.78
N ALA A 234 -13.16 19.44 0.83
CA ALA A 234 -12.23 20.54 0.70
C ALA A 234 -12.85 21.89 0.29
N GLN A 235 -14.17 21.94 -0.02
CA GLN A 235 -14.88 23.19 -0.26
C GLN A 235 -15.09 23.99 1.04
N GLU A 236 -15.24 23.29 2.16
CA GLU A 236 -15.59 23.88 3.46
C GLU A 236 -14.53 23.64 4.54
N HIS A 237 -13.61 22.67 4.32
CA HIS A 237 -12.64 22.24 5.31
C HIS A 237 -11.22 22.23 4.74
N ARG A 238 -10.23 22.40 5.63
CA ARG A 238 -8.81 22.43 5.28
C ARG A 238 -8.02 21.35 5.99
N ASP A 239 -6.90 20.99 5.43
CA ASP A 239 -5.79 20.26 6.05
C ASP A 239 -6.21 18.93 6.69
N PHE A 240 -6.71 18.03 5.87
CA PHE A 240 -7.22 16.74 6.28
C PHE A 240 -6.70 15.57 5.42
N ILE A 241 -6.83 14.35 5.96
CA ILE A 241 -6.53 13.11 5.24
C ILE A 241 -7.84 12.35 5.03
N LYS A 242 -8.09 11.92 3.80
CA LYS A 242 -9.21 11.05 3.42
C LYS A 242 -8.77 9.59 3.45
N GLY A 243 -9.37 8.78 4.31
CA GLY A 243 -9.37 7.33 4.29
C GLY A 243 -10.62 6.78 3.58
N ALA A 244 -10.73 5.46 3.42
CA ALA A 244 -11.86 4.83 2.72
C ALA A 244 -13.23 5.18 3.34
N THR A 245 -13.32 5.20 4.66
CA THR A 245 -14.58 5.40 5.39
C THR A 245 -14.61 6.65 6.25
N ASN A 246 -13.47 7.31 6.49
CA ASN A 246 -13.36 8.42 7.42
C ASN A 246 -12.48 9.55 6.86
N ILE A 247 -12.54 10.67 7.57
CA ILE A 247 -11.72 11.85 7.36
C ILE A 247 -11.01 12.17 8.68
N MET A 248 -9.73 12.48 8.61
CA MET A 248 -8.90 12.79 9.75
C MET A 248 -8.18 14.12 9.55
N PRO A 249 -8.30 15.11 10.45
CA PRO A 249 -7.47 16.31 10.40
C PRO A 249 -5.97 15.97 10.50
N PHE A 250 -5.11 16.65 9.75
CA PHE A 250 -3.66 16.38 9.80
C PHE A 250 -3.06 16.54 11.20
N LYS A 251 -3.58 17.44 12.01
CA LYS A 251 -3.15 17.63 13.41
C LYS A 251 -3.32 16.38 14.29
N ASP A 252 -4.26 15.48 13.93
CA ASP A 252 -4.55 14.26 14.68
C ASP A 252 -3.79 13.04 14.13
N TYR A 253 -3.21 13.16 12.93
CA TYR A 253 -2.37 12.11 12.35
C TYR A 253 -1.09 11.93 13.17
N LEU A 254 -0.72 10.70 13.49
CA LEU A 254 0.37 10.30 14.39
C LEU A 254 0.15 10.51 15.89
N ARG A 255 -1.02 10.97 16.33
CA ARG A 255 -1.38 10.91 17.78
C ARG A 255 -1.85 9.53 18.22
N ILE A 256 -2.02 8.62 17.28
CA ILE A 256 -2.57 7.27 17.48
C ILE A 256 -1.44 6.21 17.58
N VAL A 257 -0.16 6.62 17.55
CA VAL A 257 1.01 5.73 17.67
C VAL A 257 1.59 5.82 19.06
#